data_d0b639e27cb4bdcc2fb42989fb0cc1f9
#
_entry.id   d0b639e27cb4bdcc2fb42989fb0cc1f9
#
_cell.length_a   1.000
_cell.length_b   1.000
_cell.length_c   1.000
_cell.angle_alpha   90.00
_cell.angle_beta   90.00
_cell.angle_gamma   90.00
#
_symmetry.space_group_name_H-M   'P 1'
#
loop_
_entity.id
_entity.type
_entity.pdbx_description
1 polymer ?
#
loop_
_entity_poly.entity_id
_entity_poly.type
_entity_poly.pdbx_seq_one_letter_code
_entity_poly.pdbx_strand_id
1 'polypeptide(L)'
;MRGWFQRMMIGRNGMDALNRFLSVVLLVLVAVELFLQGKAARGLGLLSLVLLAVIYFRLFSRDIYRRSQENGAYLRLRYPIVSGVQGWLDRFRQRKDYRFFRCPSCRAWLRVPRGKGQINIVCRKCGTSFRRRS
;
A
#
# COMPACT_ATOMS: atom_id res chain seq x y z
N MET A 1 26.62 21.83 -6.64
CA MET A 1 26.48 20.44 -6.13
C MET A 1 25.25 19.69 -6.65
N ARG A 2 24.08 20.31 -6.91
CA ARG A 2 22.88 19.65 -7.48
C ARG A 2 23.10 19.00 -8.86
N GLY A 3 23.87 19.62 -9.75
CA GLY A 3 24.08 19.11 -11.13
C GLY A 3 24.93 17.84 -11.23
N TRP A 4 25.87 17.63 -10.30
CA TRP A 4 26.68 16.40 -10.27
C TRP A 4 25.86 15.19 -9.87
N PHE A 5 24.99 15.31 -8.84
CA PHE A 5 24.09 14.25 -8.39
C PHE A 5 23.08 13.85 -9.47
N GLN A 6 22.54 14.84 -10.20
CA GLN A 6 21.61 14.58 -11.30
C GLN A 6 22.27 13.79 -12.43
N ARG A 7 23.51 14.15 -12.82
CA ARG A 7 24.27 13.43 -13.85
C ARG A 7 24.59 12.00 -13.44
N MET A 8 24.87 11.76 -12.15
CA MET A 8 25.18 10.42 -11.62
C MET A 8 23.93 9.53 -11.58
N MET A 9 22.72 10.09 -11.52
CA MET A 9 21.46 9.35 -11.49
C MET A 9 20.84 9.10 -12.87
N ILE A 10 21.35 9.72 -13.92
CA ILE A 10 20.88 9.48 -15.30
C ILE A 10 21.15 8.04 -15.69
N GLY A 11 20.09 7.30 -16.12
CA GLY A 11 20.18 5.89 -16.51
C GLY A 11 20.22 4.89 -15.34
N ARG A 12 19.92 5.31 -14.09
CA ARG A 12 19.76 4.44 -12.92
C ARG A 12 18.31 4.37 -12.46
N ASN A 13 17.96 3.23 -11.81
CA ASN A 13 16.57 2.98 -11.39
C ASN A 13 16.02 4.04 -10.42
N GLY A 14 16.86 4.58 -9.54
CA GLY A 14 16.46 5.54 -8.52
C GLY A 14 15.53 4.96 -7.43
N MET A 15 14.75 5.84 -6.79
CA MET A 15 13.87 5.49 -5.69
C MET A 15 12.49 5.03 -6.20
N ASP A 16 12.28 3.74 -6.36
CA ASP A 16 10.99 3.14 -6.72
C ASP A 16 10.11 2.82 -5.48
N ALA A 17 8.87 2.38 -5.70
CA ALA A 17 7.93 2.08 -4.61
C ALA A 17 8.41 0.92 -3.73
N LEU A 18 9.02 -0.10 -4.33
CA LEU A 18 9.60 -1.23 -3.61
C LEU A 18 10.80 -0.80 -2.78
N ASN A 19 11.69 0.03 -3.33
CA ASN A 19 12.86 0.53 -2.61
C ASN A 19 12.44 1.39 -1.41
N ARG A 20 11.41 2.23 -1.58
CA ARG A 20 10.81 3.01 -0.48
C ARG A 20 10.24 2.12 0.62
N PHE A 21 9.56 1.03 0.26
CA PHE A 21 9.05 0.06 1.22
C PHE A 21 10.20 -0.62 1.98
N LEU A 22 11.24 -1.09 1.29
CA LEU A 22 12.42 -1.71 1.92
C LEU A 22 13.13 -0.73 2.87
N SER A 23 13.19 0.57 2.52
CA SER A 23 13.77 1.59 3.40
C SER A 23 12.96 1.79 4.68
N VAL A 24 11.62 1.72 4.59
CA VAL A 24 10.76 1.78 5.79
C VAL A 24 10.97 0.54 6.66
N VAL A 25 11.06 -0.65 6.06
CA VAL A 25 11.37 -1.90 6.79
C VAL A 25 12.71 -1.79 7.48
N LEU A 26 13.75 -1.29 6.80
CA LEU A 26 15.07 -1.06 7.40
C LEU A 26 14.99 -0.12 8.59
N LEU A 27 14.28 1.00 8.49
CA LEU A 27 14.09 1.94 9.59
C LEU A 27 13.44 1.28 10.81
N VAL A 28 12.41 0.45 10.58
CA VAL A 28 11.74 -0.29 11.67
C VAL A 28 12.70 -1.29 12.31
N LEU A 29 13.47 -2.04 11.52
CA LEU A 29 14.46 -2.99 12.04
C LEU A 29 15.50 -2.28 12.92
N VAL A 30 16.08 -1.19 12.43
CA VAL A 30 17.05 -0.38 13.20
C VAL A 30 16.41 0.16 14.47
N ALA A 31 15.16 0.66 14.42
CA ALA A 31 14.47 1.13 15.62
C ALA A 31 14.27 0.00 16.65
N VAL A 32 13.93 -1.21 16.21
CA VAL A 32 13.79 -2.37 17.10
C VAL A 32 15.14 -2.79 17.69
N GLU A 33 16.24 -2.71 16.93
CA GLU A 33 17.60 -3.00 17.42
C GLU A 33 17.98 -2.13 18.61
N LEU A 34 17.55 -0.87 18.65
CA LEU A 34 17.84 0.04 19.76
C LEU A 34 17.26 -0.43 21.11
N PHE A 35 16.20 -1.25 21.08
CA PHE A 35 15.55 -1.79 22.27
C PHE A 35 15.99 -3.22 22.60
N LEU A 36 16.70 -3.90 21.70
CA LEU A 36 17.18 -5.28 21.88
C LEU A 36 18.64 -5.29 22.32
N GLN A 37 18.98 -6.31 23.11
CA GLN A 37 20.35 -6.54 23.58
C GLN A 37 20.77 -8.02 23.36
N GLY A 38 22.06 -8.27 23.33
CA GLY A 38 22.63 -9.61 23.26
C GLY A 38 22.67 -10.21 21.85
N LYS A 39 22.47 -11.54 21.76
CA LYS A 39 22.59 -12.29 20.48
C LYS A 39 21.52 -11.90 19.47
N ALA A 40 20.31 -11.58 19.95
CA ALA A 40 19.19 -11.19 19.10
C ALA A 40 19.48 -9.86 18.37
N ALA A 41 20.01 -8.86 19.07
CA ALA A 41 20.40 -7.59 18.47
C ALA A 41 21.47 -7.77 17.38
N ARG A 42 22.47 -8.61 17.63
CA ARG A 42 23.53 -8.90 16.64
C ARG A 42 22.98 -9.57 15.38
N GLY A 43 22.06 -10.54 15.52
CA GLY A 43 21.42 -11.18 14.37
C GLY A 43 20.58 -10.21 13.54
N LEU A 44 19.82 -9.33 14.22
CA LEU A 44 18.99 -8.30 13.58
C LEU A 44 19.86 -7.27 12.87
N GLY A 45 20.99 -6.86 13.48
CA GLY A 45 21.96 -5.93 12.89
C GLY A 45 22.58 -6.47 11.58
N LEU A 46 22.94 -7.75 11.54
CA LEU A 46 23.39 -8.39 10.30
C LEU A 46 22.30 -8.36 9.21
N LEU A 47 21.05 -8.64 9.58
CA LEU A 47 19.92 -8.57 8.66
C LEU A 47 19.73 -7.15 8.11
N SER A 48 19.77 -6.14 8.97
CA SER A 48 19.68 -4.73 8.60
C SER A 48 20.79 -4.31 7.64
N LEU A 49 21.99 -4.79 7.87
CA LEU A 49 23.14 -4.50 7.02
C LEU A 49 23.01 -5.12 5.64
N VAL A 50 22.55 -6.38 5.56
CA VAL A 50 22.25 -7.04 4.27
C VAL A 50 21.13 -6.30 3.53
N LEU A 51 20.07 -5.90 4.23
CA LEU A 51 18.96 -5.15 3.63
C LEU A 51 19.42 -3.79 3.11
N LEU A 52 20.27 -3.09 3.85
CA LEU A 52 20.89 -1.83 3.42
C LEU A 52 21.70 -2.03 2.13
N ALA A 53 22.52 -3.09 2.05
CA ALA A 53 23.29 -3.41 0.87
C ALA A 53 22.38 -3.69 -0.34
N VAL A 54 21.28 -4.42 -0.16
CA VAL A 54 20.29 -4.67 -1.21
C VAL A 54 19.64 -3.38 -1.69
N ILE A 55 19.21 -2.49 -0.78
CA ILE A 55 18.62 -1.18 -1.11
C ILE A 55 19.63 -0.36 -1.94
N TYR A 56 20.87 -0.31 -1.50
CA TYR A 56 21.92 0.44 -2.17
C TYR A 56 22.20 -0.11 -3.57
N PHE A 57 22.36 -1.43 -3.70
CA PHE A 57 22.54 -2.11 -4.98
C PHE A 57 21.38 -1.85 -5.95
N ARG A 58 20.13 -1.90 -5.46
CA ARG A 58 18.94 -1.58 -6.26
C ARG A 58 18.92 -0.14 -6.73
N LEU A 59 19.23 0.81 -5.84
CA LEU A 59 19.23 2.24 -6.12
C LEU A 59 20.19 2.60 -7.26
N PHE A 60 21.38 1.99 -7.25
CA PHE A 60 22.44 2.24 -8.22
C PHE A 60 22.44 1.29 -9.42
N SER A 61 21.50 0.35 -9.48
CA SER A 61 21.37 -0.60 -10.60
C SER A 61 21.07 0.13 -11.90
N ARG A 62 21.74 -0.24 -12.98
CA ARG A 62 21.52 0.24 -14.34
C ARG A 62 20.44 -0.58 -15.09
N ASP A 63 20.07 -1.74 -14.58
CA ASP A 63 19.03 -2.60 -15.16
C ASP A 63 17.63 -2.11 -14.76
N ILE A 64 17.20 -1.02 -15.40
CA ILE A 64 15.92 -0.37 -15.14
C ILE A 64 14.75 -1.31 -15.46
N TYR A 65 14.86 -2.12 -16.51
CA TYR A 65 13.79 -3.01 -16.95
C TYR A 65 13.47 -4.07 -15.88
N ARG A 66 14.49 -4.78 -15.41
CA ARG A 66 14.35 -5.80 -14.36
C ARG A 66 13.80 -5.21 -13.06
N ARG A 67 14.30 -4.04 -12.65
CA ARG A 67 13.83 -3.34 -11.45
C ARG A 67 12.39 -2.87 -11.58
N SER A 68 11.98 -2.42 -12.76
CA SER A 68 10.58 -2.06 -13.06
C SER A 68 9.64 -3.27 -12.97
N GLN A 69 10.06 -4.45 -13.43
CA GLN A 69 9.28 -5.68 -13.27
C GLN A 69 9.10 -6.07 -11.80
N GLU A 70 10.18 -6.05 -11.01
CA GLU A 70 10.13 -6.32 -9.57
C GLU A 70 9.21 -5.35 -8.83
N ASN A 71 9.31 -4.05 -9.15
CA ASN A 71 8.43 -3.03 -8.60
C ASN A 71 6.98 -3.23 -9.03
N GLY A 72 6.73 -3.63 -10.28
CA GLY A 72 5.40 -3.97 -10.79
C GLY A 72 4.79 -5.17 -10.07
N ALA A 73 5.57 -6.23 -9.82
CA ALA A 73 5.12 -7.38 -9.03
C ALA A 73 4.74 -6.97 -7.60
N TYR A 74 5.57 -6.15 -6.95
CA TYR A 74 5.27 -5.61 -5.62
C TYR A 74 3.97 -4.78 -5.62
N LEU A 75 3.77 -3.90 -6.60
CA LEU A 75 2.56 -3.07 -6.70
C LEU A 75 1.30 -3.90 -6.92
N ARG A 76 1.36 -5.00 -7.70
CA ARG A 76 0.23 -5.93 -7.87
C ARG A 76 -0.19 -6.58 -6.56
N LEU A 77 0.74 -6.93 -5.70
CA LEU A 77 0.46 -7.49 -4.38
C LEU A 77 -0.04 -6.42 -3.40
N ARG A 78 0.54 -5.24 -3.43
CA ARG A 78 0.20 -4.14 -2.54
C ARG A 78 -1.17 -3.52 -2.84
N TYR A 79 -1.52 -3.35 -4.12
CA TYR A 79 -2.72 -2.62 -4.53
C TYR A 79 -4.03 -3.17 -3.92
N PRO A 80 -4.33 -4.49 -3.96
CA PRO A 80 -5.56 -5.01 -3.37
C PRO A 80 -5.63 -4.82 -1.85
N ILE A 81 -4.48 -4.89 -1.16
CA ILE A 81 -4.40 -4.68 0.29
C ILE A 81 -4.68 -3.23 0.63
N VAL A 82 -3.97 -2.30 -0.02
CA VAL A 82 -4.12 -0.86 0.25
C VAL A 82 -5.52 -0.37 -0.12
N SER A 83 -6.05 -0.77 -1.28
CA SER A 83 -7.41 -0.40 -1.71
C SER A 83 -8.50 -0.99 -0.78
N GLY A 84 -8.29 -2.19 -0.28
CA GLY A 84 -9.17 -2.82 0.71
C GLY A 84 -9.20 -2.02 2.02
N VAL A 85 -8.04 -1.67 2.56
CA VAL A 85 -7.90 -0.89 3.80
C VAL A 85 -8.46 0.52 3.62
N GLN A 86 -8.11 1.21 2.54
CA GLN A 86 -8.65 2.55 2.23
C GLN A 86 -10.17 2.51 2.12
N GLY A 87 -10.72 1.57 1.36
CA GLY A 87 -12.16 1.42 1.23
C GLY A 87 -12.86 1.10 2.57
N TRP A 88 -12.19 0.40 3.49
CA TRP A 88 -12.69 0.17 4.84
C TRP A 88 -12.66 1.45 5.68
N LEU A 89 -11.55 2.19 5.67
CA LEU A 89 -11.39 3.47 6.37
C LEU A 89 -12.39 4.52 5.88
N ASP A 90 -12.61 4.61 4.56
CA ASP A 90 -13.57 5.55 3.98
C ASP A 90 -15.01 5.23 4.40
N ARG A 91 -15.38 3.94 4.44
CA ARG A 91 -16.67 3.50 4.97
C ARG A 91 -16.83 3.84 6.45
N PHE A 92 -15.73 3.69 7.22
CA PHE A 92 -15.76 4.03 8.65
C PHE A 92 -15.94 5.53 8.88
N ARG A 93 -15.20 6.37 8.15
CA ARG A 93 -15.33 7.85 8.22
C ARG A 93 -16.72 8.34 7.84
N GLN A 94 -17.32 7.72 6.82
CA GLN A 94 -18.62 8.14 6.29
C GLN A 94 -19.81 7.50 6.99
N ARG A 95 -19.62 6.71 8.06
CA ARG A 95 -20.70 6.04 8.79
C ARG A 95 -21.72 6.99 9.43
N LYS A 96 -21.35 8.22 9.71
CA LYS A 96 -22.23 9.24 10.29
C LYS A 96 -23.32 9.64 9.30
N ASP A 97 -22.95 9.88 8.06
CA ASP A 97 -23.82 10.45 7.01
C ASP A 97 -24.41 9.39 6.07
N TYR A 98 -23.71 8.24 5.93
CA TYR A 98 -24.06 7.20 4.96
C TYR A 98 -24.14 5.82 5.59
N ARG A 99 -25.07 5.00 5.05
CA ARG A 99 -25.11 3.56 5.25
C ARG A 99 -24.58 2.85 4.01
N PHE A 100 -23.85 1.75 4.25
CA PHE A 100 -23.27 0.94 3.19
C PHE A 100 -23.97 -0.41 3.15
N PHE A 101 -24.46 -0.77 1.96
CA PHE A 101 -25.12 -2.03 1.70
C PHE A 101 -24.37 -2.82 0.65
N ARG A 102 -24.41 -4.15 0.74
CA ARG A 102 -23.90 -5.03 -0.31
C ARG A 102 -25.05 -5.43 -1.23
N CYS A 103 -24.82 -5.35 -2.55
CA CYS A 103 -25.76 -5.87 -3.53
C CYS A 103 -25.90 -7.39 -3.38
N PRO A 104 -27.12 -7.96 -3.34
CA PRO A 104 -27.31 -9.40 -3.22
C PRO A 104 -26.84 -10.18 -4.45
N SER A 105 -26.86 -9.58 -5.62
CA SER A 105 -26.46 -10.21 -6.88
C SER A 105 -24.94 -10.12 -7.14
N CYS A 106 -24.36 -8.91 -7.22
CA CYS A 106 -22.96 -8.71 -7.61
C CYS A 106 -22.01 -8.38 -6.44
N ARG A 107 -22.51 -8.33 -5.20
CA ARG A 107 -21.78 -8.02 -3.95
C ARG A 107 -21.05 -6.66 -3.95
N ALA A 108 -21.34 -5.78 -4.90
CA ALA A 108 -20.79 -4.43 -4.93
C ALA A 108 -21.28 -3.62 -3.70
N TRP A 109 -20.40 -2.77 -3.19
CA TRP A 109 -20.75 -1.85 -2.12
C TRP A 109 -21.52 -0.65 -2.66
N LEU A 110 -22.66 -0.35 -2.05
CA LEU A 110 -23.55 0.76 -2.40
C LEU A 110 -23.62 1.73 -1.23
N ARG A 111 -23.41 3.01 -1.50
CA ARG A 111 -23.47 4.08 -0.53
C ARG A 111 -24.83 4.78 -0.61
N VAL A 112 -25.52 4.89 0.51
CA VAL A 112 -26.84 5.46 0.61
C VAL A 112 -26.90 6.46 1.76
N PRO A 113 -27.50 7.65 1.60
CA PRO A 113 -27.64 8.61 2.68
C PRO A 113 -28.51 8.03 3.80
N ARG A 114 -28.15 8.38 5.04
CA ARG A 114 -28.82 7.93 6.26
C ARG A 114 -30.13 8.71 6.50
N GLY A 115 -31.09 8.13 7.20
CA GLY A 115 -32.28 8.83 7.63
C GLY A 115 -33.39 8.97 6.60
N LYS A 116 -33.32 8.28 5.46
CA LYS A 116 -34.36 8.33 4.40
C LYS A 116 -35.47 7.28 4.55
N GLY A 117 -35.49 6.54 5.67
CA GLY A 117 -36.53 5.52 5.90
C GLY A 117 -36.35 4.28 5.01
N GLN A 118 -37.44 3.70 4.53
CA GLN A 118 -37.41 2.61 3.57
C GLN A 118 -37.13 3.17 2.17
N ILE A 119 -36.06 2.66 1.53
CA ILE A 119 -35.61 3.09 0.21
C ILE A 119 -35.44 1.90 -0.71
N ASN A 120 -35.71 2.13 -1.98
CA ASN A 120 -35.39 1.18 -3.04
C ASN A 120 -34.00 1.52 -3.62
N ILE A 121 -33.06 0.60 -3.49
CA ILE A 121 -31.67 0.78 -3.91
C ILE A 121 -31.48 0.04 -5.23
N VAL A 122 -31.10 0.76 -6.28
CA VAL A 122 -30.74 0.19 -7.57
C VAL A 122 -29.23 0.09 -7.69
N CYS A 123 -28.72 -1.10 -7.94
CA CYS A 123 -27.28 -1.33 -8.08
C CYS A 123 -26.78 -0.80 -9.42
N ARG A 124 -25.87 0.17 -9.39
CA ARG A 124 -25.27 0.76 -10.60
C ARG A 124 -24.42 -0.23 -11.42
N LYS A 125 -23.98 -1.36 -10.82
CA LYS A 125 -23.12 -2.33 -11.47
C LYS A 125 -23.89 -3.42 -12.20
N CYS A 126 -25.03 -3.89 -11.64
CA CYS A 126 -25.80 -5.02 -12.20
C CYS A 126 -27.29 -4.74 -12.40
N GLY A 127 -27.78 -3.52 -12.10
CA GLY A 127 -29.18 -3.13 -12.26
C GLY A 127 -30.15 -3.70 -11.22
N THR A 128 -29.73 -4.65 -10.39
CA THR A 128 -30.62 -5.29 -9.39
C THR A 128 -31.13 -4.25 -8.39
N SER A 129 -32.46 -4.23 -8.20
CA SER A 129 -33.12 -3.39 -7.21
C SER A 129 -33.49 -4.19 -5.97
N PHE A 130 -33.32 -3.59 -4.79
CA PHE A 130 -33.69 -4.19 -3.51
C PHE A 130 -34.04 -3.11 -2.48
N ARG A 131 -34.94 -3.44 -1.54
CA ARG A 131 -35.38 -2.52 -0.49
C ARG A 131 -34.58 -2.71 0.78
N ARG A 132 -34.14 -1.59 1.37
CA ARG A 132 -33.49 -1.55 2.71
C ARG A 132 -33.88 -0.28 3.45
N ARG A 133 -33.76 -0.34 4.77
CA ARG A 133 -33.97 0.83 5.63
C ARG A 133 -32.62 1.56 5.83
N SER A 134 -32.64 2.83 5.43
CA SER A 134 -31.49 3.72 5.56
C SER A 134 -31.31 4.24 6.99
#